data_5fe88e80cfad612b2eeeee040dc4f636
#
_entry.id   5fe88e80cfad612b2eeeee040dc4f636
#
_cell.length_a   1.000
_cell.length_b   1.000
_cell.length_c   1.000
_cell.angle_alpha   90.00
_cell.angle_beta   90.00
_cell.angle_gamma   90.00
#
_symmetry.space_group_name_H-M   'P 1'
#
loop_
_entity.id
_entity.type
_entity.pdbx_description
1 polymer ?
#
loop_
_entity_poly.entity_id
_entity_poly.type
_entity_poly.pdbx_seq_one_letter_code
_entity_poly.pdbx_strand_id
1 'polypeptide(L)'
;MYKAFLIKYAEIGIKGKNRHLFEDALVRQICYALRNVEGTFNVHKQQGRVFVETEGDYDYEETIDALGHVFGITGICPAVMVEDEGFDKLADQVVSYMDQIYPDKHMTFKVKARRARKNYPMDSMELNAALGEKILDAFPDMSVDVHNPDVMLHVEIREQISFYSEEIPGPGGMPVGTGGKAMLLLSGGIDSPVAGYMISKRGVAIDATYFHAPPYTSERAKQKVVDLAKEISAYTGPINLHVVNFTDIQLAIYEKCPHEELTIIMRRYMMKIAEHFAKEDGCLGLITGESIGQVASQTMQSLMATNEVCSLPVYRPLIGFDKQEIVQVSEKIGTYETSILPYEDCCTIFVAKHPVTKPNLNVIKKSEEKLADVIDDLMDQAIGTVETIHVEA
;
A
#
# COMPACT_ATOMS: atom_id res chain seq x y z
N MET A 1 19.73 22.31 6.89
CA MET A 1 19.08 21.18 6.21
C MET A 1 18.79 20.10 7.26
N TYR A 2 17.69 19.39 7.13
CA TYR A 2 17.24 18.37 8.10
C TYR A 2 18.26 17.22 8.17
N LYS A 3 18.52 16.73 9.38
CA LYS A 3 19.38 15.58 9.63
C LYS A 3 18.60 14.35 10.15
N ALA A 4 17.31 14.48 10.29
CA ALA A 4 16.46 13.40 10.73
C ALA A 4 15.02 13.58 10.22
N PHE A 5 14.29 12.46 10.18
CA PHE A 5 12.85 12.43 9.97
C PHE A 5 12.22 11.74 11.17
N LEU A 6 11.30 12.42 11.85
CA LEU A 6 10.47 11.82 12.88
C LEU A 6 9.26 11.17 12.21
N ILE A 7 9.12 9.86 12.37
CA ILE A 7 8.05 9.06 11.76
C ILE A 7 6.92 8.87 12.76
N LYS A 8 5.74 9.32 12.37
CA LYS A 8 4.49 9.11 13.13
C LYS A 8 3.76 7.89 12.62
N TYR A 9 3.13 7.15 13.54
CA TYR A 9 2.24 6.04 13.25
C TYR A 9 1.02 6.10 14.20
N ALA A 10 -0.14 5.58 13.77
CA ALA A 10 -1.38 5.62 14.54
C ALA A 10 -1.76 4.24 15.10
N GLU A 11 -2.24 3.33 14.24
CA GLU A 11 -2.79 2.04 14.66
C GLU A 11 -1.78 1.13 15.38
N ILE A 12 -0.51 1.25 15.08
CA ILE A 12 0.56 0.53 15.78
C ILE A 12 0.54 0.88 17.28
N GLY A 13 0.24 2.13 17.63
CA GLY A 13 0.21 2.63 19.00
C GLY A 13 -0.79 1.92 19.91
N ILE A 14 -1.88 1.36 19.36
CA ILE A 14 -2.94 0.69 20.13
C ILE A 14 -2.79 -0.83 20.23
N LYS A 15 -1.69 -1.41 19.72
CA LYS A 15 -1.45 -2.88 19.68
C LYS A 15 -1.05 -3.48 21.02
N GLY A 16 -1.06 -2.71 22.10
CA GLY A 16 -0.79 -3.19 23.47
C GLY A 16 0.56 -3.90 23.59
N LYS A 17 0.57 -5.10 24.14
CA LYS A 17 1.80 -5.89 24.37
C LYS A 17 2.52 -6.30 23.08
N ASN A 18 1.82 -6.40 21.96
CA ASN A 18 2.39 -6.81 20.67
C ASN A 18 2.95 -5.62 19.86
N ARG A 19 2.87 -4.41 20.38
CA ARG A 19 3.29 -3.19 19.69
C ARG A 19 4.70 -3.27 19.15
N HIS A 20 5.64 -3.85 19.90
CA HIS A 20 7.04 -3.99 19.51
C HIS A 20 7.21 -4.76 18.19
N LEU A 21 6.37 -5.79 17.92
CA LEU A 21 6.42 -6.57 16.67
C LEU A 21 6.09 -5.71 15.46
N PHE A 22 5.09 -4.83 15.60
CA PHE A 22 4.68 -3.91 14.53
C PHE A 22 5.70 -2.77 14.34
N GLU A 23 6.27 -2.25 15.43
CA GLU A 23 7.35 -1.26 15.35
C GLU A 23 8.60 -1.85 14.66
N ASP A 24 8.99 -3.09 15.00
CA ASP A 24 10.12 -3.78 14.36
C ASP A 24 9.85 -4.05 12.88
N ALA A 25 8.60 -4.40 12.52
CA ALA A 25 8.21 -4.55 11.13
C ALA A 25 8.27 -3.21 10.38
N LEU A 26 7.81 -2.11 11.00
CA LEU A 26 7.89 -0.77 10.42
C LEU A 26 9.33 -0.35 10.16
N VAL A 27 10.23 -0.54 11.16
CA VAL A 27 11.66 -0.24 11.00
C VAL A 27 12.27 -1.02 9.83
N ARG A 28 12.00 -2.33 9.73
CA ARG A 28 12.50 -3.15 8.61
C ARG A 28 12.00 -2.63 7.25
N GLN A 29 10.74 -2.23 7.16
CA GLN A 29 10.18 -1.71 5.90
C GLN A 29 10.73 -0.33 5.54
N ILE A 30 10.95 0.54 6.52
CA ILE A 30 11.65 1.82 6.28
C ILE A 30 13.06 1.56 5.75
N CYS A 31 13.83 0.66 6.41
CA CYS A 31 15.17 0.31 5.93
C CYS A 31 15.14 -0.26 4.50
N TYR A 32 14.13 -1.09 4.20
CA TYR A 32 13.97 -1.65 2.86
C TYR A 32 13.63 -0.57 1.82
N ALA A 33 12.73 0.34 2.13
CA ALA A 33 12.35 1.44 1.22
C ALA A 33 13.53 2.37 0.91
N LEU A 34 14.37 2.63 1.91
CA LEU A 34 15.53 3.53 1.78
C LEU A 34 16.78 2.86 1.18
N ARG A 35 16.77 1.55 0.88
CA ARG A 35 17.97 0.81 0.45
C ARG A 35 18.61 1.30 -0.84
N ASN A 36 17.80 1.89 -1.74
CA ASN A 36 18.25 2.40 -3.05
C ASN A 36 18.32 3.93 -3.09
N VAL A 37 17.93 4.62 -2.00
CA VAL A 37 18.00 6.09 -1.91
C VAL A 37 19.44 6.52 -1.61
N GLU A 38 19.91 7.56 -2.29
CA GLU A 38 21.24 8.11 -2.04
C GLU A 38 21.34 8.67 -0.62
N GLY A 39 22.30 8.16 0.17
CA GLY A 39 22.55 8.59 1.54
C GLY A 39 22.84 7.44 2.49
N THR A 40 23.19 7.78 3.71
CA THR A 40 23.36 6.82 4.81
C THR A 40 22.29 7.08 5.85
N PHE A 41 21.45 6.07 6.10
CA PHE A 41 20.30 6.18 6.98
C PHE A 41 20.43 5.25 8.20
N ASN A 42 20.23 5.81 9.38
CA ASN A 42 20.12 5.06 10.64
C ASN A 42 18.67 5.09 11.12
N VAL A 43 17.98 3.95 11.04
CA VAL A 43 16.57 3.83 11.41
C VAL A 43 16.45 3.17 12.78
N HIS A 44 15.91 3.87 13.74
CA HIS A 44 15.76 3.35 15.09
C HIS A 44 14.43 3.78 15.74
N LYS A 45 14.02 3.04 16.75
CA LYS A 45 12.83 3.34 17.55
C LYS A 45 13.21 3.90 18.92
N GLN A 46 12.50 4.93 19.36
CA GLN A 46 12.68 5.54 20.66
C GLN A 46 11.34 5.94 21.25
N GLN A 47 10.96 5.38 22.39
CA GLN A 47 9.80 5.78 23.19
C GLN A 47 8.50 6.09 22.40
N GLY A 48 8.14 5.20 21.44
CA GLY A 48 6.90 5.34 20.69
C GLY A 48 6.98 6.26 19.47
N ARG A 49 8.18 6.45 18.96
CA ARG A 49 8.50 7.08 17.69
C ARG A 49 9.49 6.22 16.93
N VAL A 50 9.53 6.36 15.63
CA VAL A 50 10.63 5.90 14.79
C VAL A 50 11.32 7.12 14.26
N PHE A 51 12.64 7.09 14.26
CA PHE A 51 13.50 8.13 13.70
C PHE A 51 14.30 7.54 12.54
N VAL A 52 14.46 8.33 11.50
CA VAL A 52 15.37 8.10 10.39
C VAL A 52 16.39 9.21 10.45
N GLU A 53 17.59 8.92 10.92
CA GLU A 53 18.71 9.87 10.97
C GLU A 53 19.56 9.73 9.72
N THR A 54 20.09 10.82 9.22
CA THR A 54 20.94 10.86 8.04
C THR A 54 22.39 11.26 8.41
N GLU A 55 23.35 10.57 7.82
CA GLU A 55 24.76 10.90 7.95
C GLU A 55 25.31 11.40 6.60
N GLY A 56 25.89 12.60 6.59
CA GLY A 56 26.41 13.23 5.36
C GLY A 56 25.33 13.76 4.44
N ASP A 57 25.61 13.75 3.14
CA ASP A 57 24.67 14.17 2.11
C ASP A 57 23.69 13.05 1.76
N TYR A 58 22.47 13.40 1.41
CA TYR A 58 21.41 12.48 1.02
C TYR A 58 20.42 13.16 0.09
N ASP A 59 19.67 12.39 -0.69
CA ASP A 59 18.57 12.91 -1.50
C ASP A 59 17.31 13.06 -0.65
N TYR A 60 16.87 14.31 -0.44
CA TYR A 60 15.72 14.65 0.38
C TYR A 60 14.39 14.19 -0.29
N GLU A 61 14.24 14.50 -1.58
CA GLU A 61 12.99 14.21 -2.30
C GLU A 61 12.78 12.71 -2.46
N GLU A 62 13.82 11.97 -2.84
CA GLU A 62 13.76 10.51 -2.92
C GLU A 62 13.51 9.88 -1.54
N THR A 63 14.06 10.45 -0.47
CA THR A 63 13.80 9.98 0.91
C THR A 63 12.33 10.14 1.28
N ILE A 64 11.74 11.31 1.01
CA ILE A 64 10.31 11.56 1.29
C ILE A 64 9.43 10.63 0.45
N ASP A 65 9.73 10.46 -0.82
CA ASP A 65 9.00 9.56 -1.72
C ASP A 65 9.06 8.11 -1.22
N ALA A 66 10.24 7.60 -0.92
CA ALA A 66 10.42 6.25 -0.39
C ALA A 66 9.65 6.01 0.92
N LEU A 67 9.71 6.98 1.87
CA LEU A 67 8.95 6.91 3.11
C LEU A 67 7.43 7.02 2.88
N GLY A 68 7.01 7.75 1.84
CA GLY A 68 5.63 7.89 1.39
C GLY A 68 5.00 6.59 0.88
N HIS A 69 5.80 5.58 0.57
CA HIS A 69 5.35 4.26 0.15
C HIS A 69 5.24 3.24 1.30
N VAL A 70 5.71 3.56 2.52
CA VAL A 70 5.74 2.62 3.64
C VAL A 70 4.42 2.62 4.43
N PHE A 71 3.67 1.52 4.36
CA PHE A 71 2.48 1.33 5.19
C PHE A 71 2.81 1.28 6.68
N GLY A 72 1.97 1.94 7.47
CA GLY A 72 2.16 2.16 8.90
C GLY A 72 2.56 3.59 9.24
N ILE A 73 3.19 4.31 8.29
CA ILE A 73 3.54 5.72 8.45
C ILE A 73 2.30 6.59 8.25
N THR A 74 1.96 7.42 9.23
CA THR A 74 0.88 8.42 9.13
C THR A 74 1.39 9.82 8.90
N GLY A 75 2.64 10.09 9.29
CA GLY A 75 3.28 11.40 9.10
C GLY A 75 4.79 11.25 9.08
N ILE A 76 5.41 11.98 8.14
CA ILE A 76 6.85 12.12 7.99
C ILE A 76 7.17 13.57 8.36
N CYS A 77 7.92 13.77 9.43
CA CYS A 77 8.25 15.11 9.93
C CYS A 77 9.75 15.34 9.76
N PRO A 78 10.20 16.12 8.75
CA PRO A 78 11.58 16.58 8.67
C PRO A 78 11.94 17.32 9.95
N ALA A 79 12.96 16.85 10.67
CA ALA A 79 13.25 17.32 12.03
C ALA A 79 14.72 17.68 12.22
N VAL A 80 14.96 18.59 13.14
CA VAL A 80 16.27 18.83 13.72
C VAL A 80 16.35 18.08 15.03
N MET A 81 17.43 17.33 15.24
CA MET A 81 17.73 16.64 16.48
C MET A 81 18.97 17.27 17.12
N VAL A 82 18.89 17.51 18.44
CA VAL A 82 19.96 18.15 19.19
C VAL A 82 20.13 17.52 20.56
N GLU A 83 21.35 17.56 21.07
CA GLU A 83 21.62 17.18 22.46
C GLU A 83 21.06 18.23 23.43
N ASP A 84 20.74 17.81 24.64
CA ASP A 84 20.28 18.71 25.70
C ASP A 84 21.46 19.44 26.34
N GLU A 85 21.74 20.63 25.83
CA GLU A 85 22.73 21.55 26.41
C GLU A 85 22.09 22.70 27.22
N GLY A 86 20.81 22.53 27.60
CA GLY A 86 20.03 23.49 28.34
C GLY A 86 19.14 24.40 27.47
N PHE A 87 18.26 25.17 28.15
CA PHE A 87 17.22 25.95 27.49
C PHE A 87 17.76 27.00 26.52
N ASP A 88 18.80 27.75 26.92
CA ASP A 88 19.32 28.85 26.08
C ASP A 88 19.85 28.36 24.76
N LYS A 89 20.56 27.21 24.78
CA LYS A 89 21.05 26.56 23.55
C LYS A 89 19.90 26.05 22.67
N LEU A 90 18.89 25.44 23.27
CA LEU A 90 17.68 25.00 22.55
C LEU A 90 16.98 26.20 21.91
N ALA A 91 16.85 27.32 22.63
CA ALA A 91 16.22 28.54 22.12
C ALA A 91 16.98 29.10 20.91
N ASP A 92 18.32 29.20 20.99
CA ASP A 92 19.17 29.65 19.88
C ASP A 92 19.00 28.76 18.63
N GLN A 93 18.95 27.45 18.82
CA GLN A 93 18.76 26.47 17.73
C GLN A 93 17.37 26.57 17.11
N VAL A 94 16.33 26.74 17.93
CA VAL A 94 14.94 26.94 17.47
C VAL A 94 14.82 28.25 16.68
N VAL A 95 15.40 29.35 17.16
CA VAL A 95 15.42 30.64 16.46
C VAL A 95 16.15 30.49 15.11
N SER A 96 17.32 29.85 15.09
CA SER A 96 18.05 29.57 13.84
C SER A 96 17.23 28.75 12.86
N TYR A 97 16.52 27.73 13.33
CA TYR A 97 15.60 26.90 12.51
C TYR A 97 14.48 27.76 11.90
N MET A 98 13.81 28.57 12.71
CA MET A 98 12.73 29.45 12.24
C MET A 98 13.24 30.48 11.21
N ASP A 99 14.48 30.93 11.37
CA ASP A 99 15.12 31.84 10.40
C ASP A 99 15.36 31.16 9.04
N GLN A 100 15.89 29.95 9.07
CA GLN A 100 16.28 29.21 7.85
C GLN A 100 15.07 28.69 7.07
N ILE A 101 14.04 28.19 7.78
CA ILE A 101 12.88 27.54 7.12
C ILE A 101 11.84 28.56 6.67
N TYR A 102 11.70 29.67 7.41
CA TYR A 102 10.68 30.70 7.14
C TYR A 102 11.34 32.06 6.84
N PRO A 103 11.75 32.32 5.59
CA PRO A 103 12.35 33.61 5.21
C PRO A 103 11.39 34.79 5.39
N ASP A 104 10.08 34.59 5.07
CA ASP A 104 9.03 35.55 5.39
C ASP A 104 8.66 35.45 6.87
N LYS A 105 8.73 36.55 7.60
CA LYS A 105 8.39 36.61 9.02
C LYS A 105 6.98 37.19 9.26
N HIS A 106 6.25 37.62 8.24
CA HIS A 106 4.86 38.12 8.39
C HIS A 106 3.90 36.93 8.46
N MET A 107 3.98 36.17 9.58
CA MET A 107 3.17 34.99 9.80
C MET A 107 2.85 34.78 11.28
N THR A 108 1.84 33.97 11.53
CA THR A 108 1.48 33.52 12.87
C THR A 108 2.09 32.17 13.18
N PHE A 109 2.48 31.97 14.43
CA PHE A 109 3.02 30.67 14.86
C PHE A 109 2.49 30.27 16.25
N LYS A 110 2.67 28.98 16.57
CA LYS A 110 2.45 28.38 17.87
C LYS A 110 3.53 27.37 18.18
N VAL A 111 4.08 27.45 19.39
CA VAL A 111 4.94 26.41 19.94
C VAL A 111 4.10 25.36 20.63
N LYS A 112 4.37 24.09 20.35
CA LYS A 112 3.72 22.92 20.97
C LYS A 112 4.79 21.98 21.50
N ALA A 113 5.27 22.24 22.72
CA ALA A 113 6.23 21.38 23.38
C ALA A 113 5.56 20.16 23.99
N ARG A 114 6.22 19.01 23.91
CA ARG A 114 5.85 17.76 24.56
C ARG A 114 7.05 17.22 25.32
N ARG A 115 6.86 16.99 26.61
CA ARG A 115 7.90 16.47 27.49
C ARG A 115 7.65 14.99 27.82
N ALA A 116 8.41 14.08 27.19
CA ALA A 116 8.42 12.67 27.56
C ALA A 116 9.36 12.43 28.75
N ARG A 117 10.51 13.13 28.80
CA ARG A 117 11.46 13.12 29.91
C ARG A 117 11.00 14.08 31.04
N LYS A 118 10.44 13.51 32.11
CA LYS A 118 9.80 14.28 33.19
C LYS A 118 10.76 15.09 34.06
N ASN A 119 12.04 14.76 34.08
CA ASN A 119 13.09 15.45 34.85
C ASN A 119 13.68 16.68 34.15
N TYR A 120 13.15 17.10 32.97
CA TYR A 120 13.52 18.35 32.34
C TYR A 120 13.07 19.53 33.22
N PRO A 121 13.89 20.61 33.41
CA PRO A 121 13.62 21.65 34.37
C PRO A 121 12.31 22.43 34.17
N MET A 122 11.88 22.54 32.89
CA MET A 122 10.66 23.30 32.53
C MET A 122 9.55 22.32 32.15
N ASP A 123 8.30 22.68 32.45
CA ASP A 123 7.15 21.94 31.95
C ASP A 123 6.81 22.33 30.50
N SER A 124 5.82 21.65 29.89
CA SER A 124 5.49 21.89 28.46
C SER A 124 4.85 23.27 28.26
N MET A 125 4.17 23.84 29.24
CA MET A 125 3.57 25.18 29.15
C MET A 125 4.62 26.25 29.28
N GLU A 126 5.53 26.09 30.23
CA GLU A 126 6.69 26.98 30.42
C GLU A 126 7.58 26.99 29.17
N LEU A 127 7.84 25.81 28.57
CA LEU A 127 8.59 25.71 27.32
C LEU A 127 7.89 26.41 26.14
N ASN A 128 6.56 26.26 26.03
CA ASN A 128 5.79 26.95 24.98
C ASN A 128 5.93 28.47 25.09
N ALA A 129 5.78 29.00 26.32
CA ALA A 129 5.88 30.43 26.56
C ALA A 129 7.30 30.98 26.33
N ALA A 130 8.30 30.30 26.91
CA ALA A 130 9.69 30.77 26.85
C ALA A 130 10.27 30.66 25.39
N LEU A 131 9.98 29.60 24.68
CA LEU A 131 10.41 29.50 23.25
C LEU A 131 9.64 30.49 22.38
N GLY A 132 8.34 30.68 22.64
CA GLY A 132 7.53 31.70 21.95
C GLY A 132 8.08 33.12 22.13
N GLU A 133 8.46 33.50 23.37
CA GLU A 133 9.09 34.79 23.69
C GLU A 133 10.42 34.96 22.90
N LYS A 134 11.29 33.94 22.90
CA LYS A 134 12.57 33.98 22.15
C LYS A 134 12.39 34.16 20.66
N ILE A 135 11.36 33.54 20.07
CA ILE A 135 11.03 33.70 18.64
C ILE A 135 10.52 35.13 18.38
N LEU A 136 9.64 35.67 19.22
CA LEU A 136 9.13 37.04 19.08
C LEU A 136 10.22 38.09 19.26
N ASP A 137 11.14 37.88 20.21
CA ASP A 137 12.31 38.78 20.41
C ASP A 137 13.21 38.80 19.18
N ALA A 138 13.42 37.65 18.53
CA ALA A 138 14.24 37.56 17.34
C ALA A 138 13.53 38.05 16.06
N PHE A 139 12.22 37.89 15.97
CA PHE A 139 11.40 38.19 14.80
C PHE A 139 10.16 39.02 15.17
N PRO A 140 10.29 40.35 15.32
CA PRO A 140 9.18 41.22 15.75
C PRO A 140 7.97 41.25 14.79
N ASP A 141 8.17 40.84 13.53
CA ASP A 141 7.08 40.77 12.53
C ASP A 141 6.24 39.50 12.65
N MET A 142 6.69 38.52 13.44
CA MET A 142 5.90 37.31 13.75
C MET A 142 4.92 37.61 14.88
N SER A 143 3.82 36.87 14.92
CA SER A 143 2.83 36.92 16.02
C SER A 143 2.36 35.54 16.42
N VAL A 144 1.81 35.41 17.65
CA VAL A 144 1.32 34.13 18.15
C VAL A 144 -0.18 34.00 17.90
N ASP A 145 -0.59 32.92 17.23
CA ASP A 145 -1.99 32.48 17.16
C ASP A 145 -2.11 31.08 17.77
N VAL A 146 -2.84 30.98 18.89
CA VAL A 146 -3.02 29.69 19.58
C VAL A 146 -4.14 28.85 19.01
N HIS A 147 -4.96 29.38 18.09
CA HIS A 147 -6.10 28.67 17.49
C HIS A 147 -5.82 28.21 16.08
N ASN A 148 -5.40 29.10 15.20
CA ASN A 148 -5.16 28.83 13.79
C ASN A 148 -3.82 29.41 13.34
N PRO A 149 -2.66 28.91 13.84
CA PRO A 149 -1.35 29.40 13.44
C PRO A 149 -1.02 28.96 12.02
N ASP A 150 -0.31 29.81 11.27
CA ASP A 150 0.25 29.43 9.98
C ASP A 150 1.33 28.36 10.16
N VAL A 151 2.09 28.44 11.26
CA VAL A 151 3.15 27.49 11.60
C VAL A 151 2.97 26.90 12.98
N MET A 152 2.92 25.56 13.08
CA MET A 152 2.94 24.84 14.34
C MET A 152 4.34 24.27 14.60
N LEU A 153 5.12 24.93 15.45
CA LEU A 153 6.42 24.42 15.86
C LEU A 153 6.27 23.37 16.96
N HIS A 154 6.54 22.12 16.64
CA HIS A 154 6.59 21.02 17.60
C HIS A 154 7.99 20.91 18.21
N VAL A 155 8.06 20.74 19.54
CA VAL A 155 9.32 20.48 20.27
C VAL A 155 9.10 19.28 21.18
N GLU A 156 9.81 18.18 20.94
CA GLU A 156 9.72 16.98 21.77
C GLU A 156 10.99 16.81 22.62
N ILE A 157 10.83 16.89 23.96
CA ILE A 157 11.91 16.65 24.93
C ILE A 157 11.92 15.18 25.33
N ARG A 158 12.90 14.44 24.78
CA ARG A 158 13.13 13.00 25.00
C ARG A 158 14.57 12.77 25.52
N GLU A 159 15.21 11.68 25.16
CA GLU A 159 16.66 11.50 25.39
C GLU A 159 17.44 12.59 24.65
N GLN A 160 17.16 12.74 23.37
CA GLN A 160 17.53 13.91 22.59
C GLN A 160 16.33 14.84 22.43
N ILE A 161 16.57 16.08 22.08
CA ILE A 161 15.51 17.04 21.78
C ILE A 161 15.32 17.08 20.28
N SER A 162 14.08 16.98 19.83
CA SER A 162 13.73 17.13 18.42
C SER A 162 12.70 18.24 18.22
N PHE A 163 12.84 19.00 17.12
CA PHE A 163 11.84 19.98 16.74
C PHE A 163 11.62 20.00 15.24
N TYR A 164 10.38 20.28 14.85
CA TYR A 164 9.90 20.26 13.47
C TYR A 164 8.64 21.13 13.35
N SER A 165 8.34 21.60 12.16
CA SER A 165 7.13 22.39 11.87
C SER A 165 6.32 21.86 10.70
N GLU A 166 6.86 20.90 9.96
CA GLU A 166 6.20 20.26 8.82
C GLU A 166 5.81 18.83 9.13
N GLU A 167 4.67 18.39 8.60
CA GLU A 167 4.21 17.02 8.66
C GLU A 167 3.66 16.61 7.30
N ILE A 168 4.42 15.79 6.58
CA ILE A 168 4.05 15.25 5.29
C ILE A 168 3.21 13.99 5.54
N PRO A 169 1.98 13.89 4.97
CA PRO A 169 1.12 12.73 5.18
C PRO A 169 1.71 11.44 4.60
N GLY A 170 1.75 10.38 5.40
CA GLY A 170 2.08 9.02 4.94
C GLY A 170 0.84 8.22 4.55
N PRO A 171 1.00 7.00 3.99
CA PRO A 171 -0.10 6.16 3.51
C PRO A 171 -0.98 5.61 4.64
N GLY A 172 -0.51 5.62 5.88
CA GLY A 172 -1.20 5.01 7.02
C GLY A 172 -1.24 3.47 6.96
N GLY A 173 -2.18 2.87 7.67
CA GLY A 173 -2.35 1.42 7.69
C GLY A 173 -1.41 0.70 8.66
N MET A 174 -0.99 -0.52 8.26
CA MET A 174 -0.17 -1.43 9.07
C MET A 174 1.04 -1.91 8.26
N PRO A 175 2.19 -2.16 8.90
CA PRO A 175 3.37 -2.69 8.20
C PRO A 175 3.06 -4.03 7.53
N VAL A 176 3.43 -4.16 6.25
CA VAL A 176 3.21 -5.36 5.43
C VAL A 176 3.80 -6.62 6.09
N GLY A 177 3.14 -7.75 5.95
CA GLY A 177 3.53 -9.03 6.54
C GLY A 177 3.04 -9.24 7.98
N THR A 178 2.56 -8.18 8.67
CA THR A 178 2.01 -8.31 10.02
C THR A 178 0.60 -8.92 10.06
N GLY A 179 -0.11 -8.94 8.93
CA GLY A 179 -1.44 -9.51 8.74
C GLY A 179 -1.47 -10.85 7.99
N GLY A 180 -0.32 -11.48 7.76
CA GLY A 180 -0.21 -12.70 6.94
C GLY A 180 0.03 -12.39 5.46
N LYS A 181 -0.31 -13.36 4.57
CA LYS A 181 -0.10 -13.30 3.13
C LYS A 181 -1.37 -13.72 2.38
N ALA A 182 -1.62 -13.13 1.23
CA ALA A 182 -2.75 -13.47 0.36
C ALA A 182 -2.36 -13.46 -1.13
N MET A 183 -3.10 -14.19 -1.95
CA MET A 183 -2.90 -14.30 -3.40
C MET A 183 -3.82 -13.35 -4.13
N LEU A 184 -3.26 -12.40 -4.86
CA LEU A 184 -3.99 -11.43 -5.68
C LEU A 184 -4.25 -12.02 -7.08
N LEU A 185 -5.50 -12.07 -7.54
CA LEU A 185 -5.80 -12.27 -8.94
C LEU A 185 -5.55 -10.95 -9.67
N LEU A 186 -4.36 -10.79 -10.22
CA LEU A 186 -3.93 -9.56 -10.89
C LEU A 186 -4.29 -9.62 -12.38
N SER A 187 -4.81 -8.54 -12.90
CA SER A 187 -5.14 -8.35 -14.33
C SER A 187 -4.56 -7.03 -14.83
N GLY A 188 -4.61 -6.79 -16.12
CA GLY A 188 -4.21 -5.49 -16.71
C GLY A 188 -5.21 -4.35 -16.51
N GLY A 189 -6.30 -4.58 -15.79
CA GLY A 189 -7.32 -3.57 -15.49
C GLY A 189 -6.98 -2.70 -14.27
N ILE A 190 -7.80 -1.66 -14.06
CA ILE A 190 -7.64 -0.67 -12.97
C ILE A 190 -7.88 -1.30 -11.59
N ASP A 191 -8.81 -2.25 -11.49
CA ASP A 191 -9.40 -2.65 -10.22
C ASP A 191 -8.48 -3.56 -9.39
N SER A 192 -7.81 -4.53 -10.03
CA SER A 192 -7.00 -5.52 -9.30
C SER A 192 -5.75 -4.94 -8.62
N PRO A 193 -4.97 -4.00 -9.21
CA PRO A 193 -3.88 -3.33 -8.50
C PRO A 193 -4.37 -2.57 -7.27
N VAL A 194 -5.49 -1.85 -7.39
CA VAL A 194 -6.10 -1.12 -6.27
C VAL A 194 -6.53 -2.08 -5.16
N ALA A 195 -7.10 -3.23 -5.50
CA ALA A 195 -7.48 -4.25 -4.52
C ALA A 195 -6.26 -4.79 -3.76
N GLY A 196 -5.16 -5.07 -4.46
CA GLY A 196 -3.89 -5.48 -3.86
C GLY A 196 -3.34 -4.44 -2.89
N TYR A 197 -3.26 -3.18 -3.32
CA TYR A 197 -2.86 -2.06 -2.47
C TYR A 197 -3.71 -1.94 -1.20
N MET A 198 -5.04 -1.98 -1.32
CA MET A 198 -5.94 -1.81 -0.18
C MET A 198 -5.79 -2.91 0.86
N ILE A 199 -5.62 -4.15 0.45
CA ILE A 199 -5.41 -5.28 1.38
C ILE A 199 -4.01 -5.20 2.00
N SER A 200 -2.97 -4.87 1.21
CA SER A 200 -1.61 -4.72 1.73
C SER A 200 -1.49 -3.58 2.74
N LYS A 201 -2.26 -2.50 2.56
CA LYS A 201 -2.38 -1.42 3.57
C LYS A 201 -2.87 -1.91 4.94
N ARG A 202 -3.52 -3.09 5.02
CA ARG A 202 -3.91 -3.74 6.27
C ARG A 202 -2.84 -4.68 6.84
N GLY A 203 -1.62 -4.62 6.31
CA GLY A 203 -0.48 -5.40 6.77
C GLY A 203 -0.35 -6.77 6.12
N VAL A 204 -1.07 -7.04 5.04
CA VAL A 204 -1.04 -8.32 4.32
C VAL A 204 0.03 -8.26 3.22
N ALA A 205 0.98 -9.19 3.23
CA ALA A 205 1.87 -9.41 2.09
C ALA A 205 1.09 -10.06 0.95
N ILE A 206 1.47 -9.79 -0.30
CA ILE A 206 0.79 -10.37 -1.47
C ILE A 206 1.77 -11.07 -2.40
N ASP A 207 1.32 -12.20 -2.96
CA ASP A 207 1.77 -12.71 -4.25
C ASP A 207 0.61 -12.57 -5.25
N ALA A 208 0.86 -12.79 -6.52
CA ALA A 208 -0.14 -12.58 -7.55
C ALA A 208 -0.21 -13.74 -8.56
N THR A 209 -1.40 -13.98 -9.08
CA THR A 209 -1.65 -14.88 -10.21
C THR A 209 -2.25 -14.09 -11.35
N TYR A 210 -1.66 -14.23 -12.55
CA TYR A 210 -2.14 -13.64 -13.80
C TYR A 210 -2.44 -14.76 -14.80
N PHE A 211 -3.57 -14.65 -15.48
CA PHE A 211 -4.00 -15.60 -16.51
C PHE A 211 -3.72 -15.03 -17.89
N HIS A 212 -2.78 -15.68 -18.61
CA HIS A 212 -2.36 -15.31 -19.95
C HIS A 212 -2.89 -16.34 -20.95
N ALA A 213 -3.33 -15.91 -22.13
CA ALA A 213 -3.93 -16.78 -23.13
C ALA A 213 -3.31 -16.57 -24.54
N PRO A 214 -2.02 -16.92 -24.75
CA PRO A 214 -1.40 -16.81 -26.06
C PRO A 214 -2.02 -17.82 -27.05
N PRO A 215 -2.18 -17.49 -28.37
CA PRO A 215 -1.81 -16.22 -29.00
C PRO A 215 -2.88 -15.13 -28.93
N TYR A 216 -3.97 -15.37 -28.20
CA TYR A 216 -5.11 -14.44 -28.14
C TYR A 216 -4.79 -13.19 -27.29
N THR A 217 -3.99 -13.31 -26.24
CA THR A 217 -3.39 -12.18 -25.53
C THR A 217 -1.95 -11.97 -25.97
N SER A 218 -1.53 -10.72 -26.12
CA SER A 218 -0.18 -10.37 -26.57
C SER A 218 0.83 -10.40 -25.44
N GLU A 219 2.14 -10.52 -25.76
CA GLU A 219 3.22 -10.33 -24.80
C GLU A 219 3.20 -8.91 -24.16
N ARG A 220 2.66 -7.92 -24.87
CA ARG A 220 2.47 -6.57 -24.32
C ARG A 220 1.41 -6.54 -23.21
N ALA A 221 0.38 -7.37 -23.30
CA ALA A 221 -0.61 -7.54 -22.23
C ALA A 221 0.03 -8.17 -20.98
N LYS A 222 0.89 -9.17 -21.15
CA LYS A 222 1.69 -9.74 -20.06
C LYS A 222 2.63 -8.72 -19.45
N GLN A 223 3.38 -7.98 -20.27
CA GLN A 223 4.30 -6.95 -19.79
C GLN A 223 3.55 -5.87 -18.98
N LYS A 224 2.39 -5.42 -19.44
CA LYS A 224 1.52 -4.49 -18.71
C LYS A 224 1.21 -4.97 -17.29
N VAL A 225 0.92 -6.25 -17.11
CA VAL A 225 0.65 -6.83 -15.78
C VAL A 225 1.90 -6.90 -14.92
N VAL A 226 3.06 -7.20 -15.51
CA VAL A 226 4.36 -7.15 -14.82
C VAL A 226 4.66 -5.72 -14.36
N ASP A 227 4.41 -4.72 -15.21
CA ASP A 227 4.62 -3.31 -14.87
C ASP A 227 3.69 -2.88 -13.73
N LEU A 228 2.39 -3.26 -13.76
CA LEU A 228 1.46 -3.03 -12.66
C LEU A 228 1.90 -3.72 -11.35
N ALA A 229 2.39 -4.96 -11.45
CA ALA A 229 2.94 -5.65 -10.27
C ALA A 229 4.14 -4.89 -9.70
N LYS A 230 5.00 -4.32 -10.55
CA LYS A 230 6.14 -3.50 -10.16
C LYS A 230 5.70 -2.21 -9.46
N GLU A 231 4.73 -1.49 -10.03
CA GLU A 231 4.19 -0.26 -9.44
C GLU A 231 3.61 -0.50 -8.03
N ILE A 232 2.81 -1.55 -7.85
CA ILE A 232 2.26 -1.84 -6.52
C ILE A 232 3.32 -2.40 -5.56
N SER A 233 4.39 -3.03 -6.06
CA SER A 233 5.46 -3.56 -5.21
C SER A 233 6.23 -2.48 -4.44
N ALA A 234 6.20 -1.23 -4.90
CA ALA A 234 6.72 -0.09 -4.15
C ALA A 234 6.05 0.06 -2.76
N TYR A 235 4.77 -0.32 -2.65
CA TYR A 235 4.02 -0.30 -1.39
C TYR A 235 4.02 -1.64 -0.66
N THR A 236 3.91 -2.74 -1.41
CA THR A 236 3.65 -4.07 -0.86
C THR A 236 4.91 -4.86 -0.54
N GLY A 237 6.06 -4.39 -1.02
CA GLY A 237 7.28 -5.17 -1.11
C GLY A 237 7.24 -6.16 -2.30
N PRO A 238 8.24 -7.03 -2.41
CA PRO A 238 8.37 -7.97 -3.54
C PRO A 238 7.15 -8.87 -3.72
N ILE A 239 6.81 -9.15 -4.98
CA ILE A 239 5.67 -9.97 -5.39
C ILE A 239 6.18 -11.12 -6.26
N ASN A 240 5.82 -12.36 -5.94
CA ASN A 240 5.95 -13.46 -6.89
C ASN A 240 4.69 -13.48 -7.76
N LEU A 241 4.86 -13.22 -9.05
CA LEU A 241 3.79 -13.20 -10.05
C LEU A 241 3.78 -14.54 -10.80
N HIS A 242 2.76 -15.36 -10.56
CA HIS A 242 2.51 -16.59 -11.29
C HIS A 242 1.75 -16.29 -12.59
N VAL A 243 2.42 -16.44 -13.71
CA VAL A 243 1.84 -16.28 -15.06
C VAL A 243 1.37 -17.64 -15.54
N VAL A 244 0.06 -17.85 -15.57
CA VAL A 244 -0.59 -19.12 -15.92
C VAL A 244 -1.04 -19.09 -17.37
N ASN A 245 -0.61 -20.04 -18.19
CA ASN A 245 -1.16 -20.23 -19.53
C ASN A 245 -2.57 -20.85 -19.42
N PHE A 246 -3.58 -20.06 -19.73
CA PHE A 246 -4.99 -20.42 -19.59
C PHE A 246 -5.65 -20.80 -20.94
N THR A 247 -4.92 -20.79 -22.04
CA THR A 247 -5.44 -20.95 -23.41
C THR A 247 -6.24 -22.22 -23.58
N ASP A 248 -5.66 -23.39 -23.26
CA ASP A 248 -6.31 -24.68 -23.51
C ASP A 248 -7.57 -24.87 -22.67
N ILE A 249 -7.55 -24.42 -21.42
CA ILE A 249 -8.73 -24.40 -20.52
C ILE A 249 -9.82 -23.52 -21.13
N GLN A 250 -9.46 -22.32 -21.59
CA GLN A 250 -10.40 -21.37 -22.18
C GLN A 250 -11.04 -21.89 -23.46
N LEU A 251 -10.26 -22.55 -24.34
CA LEU A 251 -10.76 -23.19 -25.55
C LEU A 251 -11.69 -24.37 -25.23
N ALA A 252 -11.34 -25.23 -24.29
CA ALA A 252 -12.20 -26.34 -23.87
C ALA A 252 -13.55 -25.84 -23.32
N ILE A 253 -13.54 -24.78 -22.52
CA ILE A 253 -14.76 -24.15 -22.03
C ILE A 253 -15.60 -23.59 -23.18
N TYR A 254 -14.95 -22.89 -24.13
CA TYR A 254 -15.62 -22.31 -25.29
C TYR A 254 -16.29 -23.37 -26.17
N GLU A 255 -15.63 -24.51 -26.37
CA GLU A 255 -16.12 -25.59 -27.24
C GLU A 255 -17.22 -26.42 -26.59
N LYS A 256 -17.14 -26.66 -25.29
CA LYS A 256 -18.01 -27.65 -24.61
C LYS A 256 -19.14 -27.02 -23.78
N CYS A 257 -19.01 -25.75 -23.35
CA CYS A 257 -19.96 -25.11 -22.45
C CYS A 257 -20.87 -24.10 -23.17
N PRO A 258 -22.07 -23.78 -22.61
CA PRO A 258 -22.92 -22.73 -23.13
C PRO A 258 -22.20 -21.37 -23.11
N HIS A 259 -22.29 -20.63 -24.23
CA HIS A 259 -21.52 -19.40 -24.40
C HIS A 259 -21.94 -18.29 -23.40
N GLU A 260 -23.21 -18.22 -23.00
CA GLU A 260 -23.67 -17.28 -21.98
C GLU A 260 -23.07 -17.52 -20.60
N GLU A 261 -22.56 -18.72 -20.30
CA GLU A 261 -21.99 -19.13 -19.02
C GLU A 261 -20.45 -19.03 -19.01
N LEU A 262 -19.79 -18.81 -20.16
CA LEU A 262 -18.33 -18.89 -20.32
C LEU A 262 -17.58 -18.09 -19.25
N THR A 263 -17.94 -16.83 -19.04
CA THR A 263 -17.22 -15.95 -18.11
C THR A 263 -17.28 -16.50 -16.67
N ILE A 264 -18.44 -17.03 -16.26
CA ILE A 264 -18.61 -17.60 -14.91
C ILE A 264 -17.77 -18.88 -14.76
N ILE A 265 -17.82 -19.78 -15.75
CA ILE A 265 -17.08 -21.05 -15.71
C ILE A 265 -15.57 -20.76 -15.74
N MET A 266 -15.08 -19.87 -16.63
CA MET A 266 -13.67 -19.48 -16.67
C MET A 266 -13.20 -18.94 -15.31
N ARG A 267 -13.96 -18.02 -14.70
CA ARG A 267 -13.61 -17.45 -13.39
C ARG A 267 -13.57 -18.51 -12.30
N ARG A 268 -14.41 -19.50 -12.32
CA ARG A 268 -14.39 -20.61 -11.37
C ARG A 268 -13.08 -21.41 -11.46
N TYR A 269 -12.59 -21.70 -12.68
CA TYR A 269 -11.29 -22.36 -12.86
C TYR A 269 -10.10 -21.45 -12.52
N MET A 270 -10.18 -20.17 -12.85
CA MET A 270 -9.17 -19.19 -12.41
C MET A 270 -9.06 -19.14 -10.87
N MET A 271 -10.19 -19.13 -10.16
CA MET A 271 -10.19 -19.15 -8.70
C MET A 271 -9.59 -20.43 -8.13
N LYS A 272 -9.89 -21.61 -8.72
CA LYS A 272 -9.29 -22.92 -8.33
C LYS A 272 -7.76 -22.91 -8.50
N ILE A 273 -7.27 -22.44 -9.63
CA ILE A 273 -5.83 -22.37 -9.92
C ILE A 273 -5.14 -21.36 -9.01
N ALA A 274 -5.73 -20.16 -8.81
CA ALA A 274 -5.19 -19.17 -7.89
C ALA A 274 -5.14 -19.68 -6.45
N GLU A 275 -6.15 -20.46 -6.02
CA GLU A 275 -6.15 -21.08 -4.69
C GLU A 275 -5.07 -22.17 -4.56
N HIS A 276 -4.76 -22.89 -5.63
CA HIS A 276 -3.66 -23.85 -5.65
C HIS A 276 -2.34 -23.14 -5.32
N PHE A 277 -1.96 -22.10 -6.07
CA PHE A 277 -0.76 -21.33 -5.80
C PHE A 277 -0.81 -20.61 -4.44
N ALA A 278 -1.98 -20.14 -4.03
CA ALA A 278 -2.14 -19.54 -2.71
C ALA A 278 -1.75 -20.51 -1.59
N LYS A 279 -2.14 -21.78 -1.70
CA LYS A 279 -1.79 -22.83 -0.71
C LYS A 279 -0.31 -23.17 -0.76
N GLU A 280 0.30 -23.26 -1.95
CA GLU A 280 1.73 -23.50 -2.10
C GLU A 280 2.58 -22.38 -1.49
N ASP A 281 2.18 -21.12 -1.70
CA ASP A 281 2.89 -19.94 -1.20
C ASP A 281 2.55 -19.59 0.26
N GLY A 282 1.73 -20.41 0.94
CA GLY A 282 1.33 -20.18 2.32
C GLY A 282 0.39 -18.97 2.50
N CYS A 283 -0.35 -18.60 1.46
CA CYS A 283 -1.36 -17.55 1.53
C CYS A 283 -2.60 -18.02 2.30
N LEU A 284 -3.22 -17.10 3.04
CA LEU A 284 -4.39 -17.36 3.88
C LEU A 284 -5.72 -16.93 3.23
N GLY A 285 -5.68 -16.46 1.99
CA GLY A 285 -6.86 -16.01 1.26
C GLY A 285 -6.52 -15.55 -0.16
N LEU A 286 -7.57 -15.30 -0.92
CA LEU A 286 -7.51 -14.74 -2.27
C LEU A 286 -7.96 -13.27 -2.23
N ILE A 287 -7.45 -12.46 -3.16
CA ILE A 287 -7.88 -11.06 -3.33
C ILE A 287 -8.36 -10.87 -4.75
N THR A 288 -9.53 -10.27 -4.93
CA THR A 288 -10.07 -9.90 -6.25
C THR A 288 -10.49 -8.44 -6.29
N GLY A 289 -10.40 -7.82 -7.46
CA GLY A 289 -10.83 -6.43 -7.72
C GLY A 289 -12.31 -6.30 -8.10
N GLU A 290 -13.17 -7.19 -7.62
CA GLU A 290 -14.60 -7.20 -7.96
C GLU A 290 -15.39 -6.10 -7.23
N SER A 291 -16.30 -5.43 -7.97
CA SER A 291 -17.30 -4.50 -7.44
C SER A 291 -18.70 -4.92 -7.88
N ILE A 292 -19.69 -4.89 -6.98
CA ILE A 292 -21.06 -5.35 -7.29
C ILE A 292 -21.66 -4.49 -8.40
N GLY A 293 -22.12 -5.18 -9.47
CA GLY A 293 -22.88 -4.55 -10.55
C GLY A 293 -22.03 -3.77 -11.58
N GLN A 294 -20.71 -3.77 -11.45
CA GLN A 294 -19.84 -3.08 -12.40
C GLN A 294 -19.89 -3.71 -13.80
N VAL A 295 -19.88 -5.06 -13.86
CA VAL A 295 -20.05 -5.83 -15.11
C VAL A 295 -20.95 -7.04 -14.88
N ALA A 296 -21.39 -7.68 -15.98
CA ALA A 296 -22.33 -8.81 -15.94
C ALA A 296 -21.89 -9.98 -15.05
N SER A 297 -20.58 -10.25 -14.97
CA SER A 297 -19.99 -11.30 -14.13
C SER A 297 -19.81 -10.90 -12.66
N GLN A 298 -20.18 -9.69 -12.25
CA GLN A 298 -20.03 -9.17 -10.89
C GLN A 298 -21.38 -8.89 -10.22
N THR A 299 -22.43 -9.62 -10.59
CA THR A 299 -23.69 -9.64 -9.83
C THR A 299 -23.53 -10.51 -8.58
N MET A 300 -24.42 -10.34 -7.60
CA MET A 300 -24.36 -11.15 -6.37
C MET A 300 -24.43 -12.65 -6.66
N GLN A 301 -25.25 -13.06 -7.63
CA GLN A 301 -25.36 -14.47 -8.05
C GLN A 301 -24.07 -14.96 -8.73
N SER A 302 -23.46 -14.11 -9.58
CA SER A 302 -22.19 -14.43 -10.23
C SER A 302 -21.06 -14.57 -9.21
N LEU A 303 -20.97 -13.65 -8.25
CA LEU A 303 -19.99 -13.70 -7.17
C LEU A 303 -20.18 -14.93 -6.27
N MET A 304 -21.41 -15.29 -5.94
CA MET A 304 -21.73 -16.52 -5.22
C MET A 304 -21.24 -17.75 -5.98
N ALA A 305 -21.55 -17.82 -7.29
CA ALA A 305 -21.15 -18.96 -8.13
C ALA A 305 -19.62 -19.10 -8.27
N THR A 306 -18.89 -17.99 -8.41
CA THR A 306 -17.42 -18.02 -8.49
C THR A 306 -16.76 -18.28 -7.13
N ASN A 307 -17.34 -17.82 -6.03
CA ASN A 307 -16.81 -18.03 -4.68
C ASN A 307 -16.95 -19.49 -4.20
N GLU A 308 -17.95 -20.21 -4.70
CA GLU A 308 -18.28 -21.56 -4.22
C GLU A 308 -17.15 -22.60 -4.42
N VAL A 309 -16.26 -22.38 -5.38
CA VAL A 309 -15.11 -23.26 -5.64
C VAL A 309 -13.92 -23.03 -4.70
N CYS A 310 -13.96 -21.98 -3.89
CA CYS A 310 -12.87 -21.61 -3.00
C CYS A 310 -13.09 -22.17 -1.60
N SER A 311 -12.04 -22.74 -1.02
CA SER A 311 -11.98 -23.12 0.39
C SER A 311 -11.35 -22.03 1.26
N LEU A 312 -10.48 -21.19 0.68
CA LEU A 312 -9.90 -20.02 1.32
C LEU A 312 -10.87 -18.82 1.28
N PRO A 313 -10.77 -17.89 2.26
CA PRO A 313 -11.51 -16.63 2.20
C PRO A 313 -11.15 -15.84 0.93
N VAL A 314 -12.15 -15.17 0.33
CA VAL A 314 -11.97 -14.26 -0.80
C VAL A 314 -12.23 -12.84 -0.36
N TYR A 315 -11.18 -12.02 -0.34
CA TYR A 315 -11.22 -10.61 0.03
C TYR A 315 -11.55 -9.75 -1.19
N ARG A 316 -12.59 -8.94 -1.07
CA ARG A 316 -13.08 -8.05 -2.12
C ARG A 316 -13.11 -6.61 -1.60
N PRO A 317 -11.96 -5.93 -1.51
CA PRO A 317 -11.91 -4.60 -0.88
C PRO A 317 -12.70 -3.54 -1.65
N LEU A 318 -12.96 -3.76 -2.94
CA LEU A 318 -13.68 -2.83 -3.81
C LEU A 318 -15.18 -3.13 -3.94
N ILE A 319 -15.71 -4.07 -3.18
CA ILE A 319 -17.06 -4.63 -3.40
C ILE A 319 -18.17 -3.59 -3.41
N GLY A 320 -18.04 -2.51 -2.66
CA GLY A 320 -19.00 -1.41 -2.56
C GLY A 320 -18.53 -0.10 -3.20
N PHE A 321 -17.39 -0.10 -3.90
CA PHE A 321 -16.85 1.10 -4.55
C PHE A 321 -17.48 1.28 -5.94
N ASP A 322 -17.74 2.52 -6.32
CA ASP A 322 -18.02 2.85 -7.70
C ASP A 322 -16.73 3.01 -8.53
N LYS A 323 -16.88 3.11 -9.85
CA LYS A 323 -15.71 3.17 -10.74
C LYS A 323 -14.86 4.42 -10.50
N GLN A 324 -15.47 5.55 -10.13
CA GLN A 324 -14.75 6.79 -9.91
C GLN A 324 -13.90 6.73 -8.64
N GLU A 325 -14.41 6.13 -7.56
CA GLU A 325 -13.65 5.90 -6.33
C GLU A 325 -12.42 5.03 -6.58
N ILE A 326 -12.57 3.98 -7.40
CA ILE A 326 -11.46 3.08 -7.77
C ILE A 326 -10.41 3.84 -8.60
N VAL A 327 -10.83 4.64 -9.58
CA VAL A 327 -9.94 5.46 -10.42
C VAL A 327 -9.13 6.43 -9.56
N GLN A 328 -9.76 7.14 -8.62
CA GLN A 328 -9.06 8.06 -7.72
C GLN A 328 -7.94 7.36 -6.91
N VAL A 329 -8.20 6.13 -6.44
CA VAL A 329 -7.16 5.36 -5.75
C VAL A 329 -6.06 4.93 -6.72
N SER A 330 -6.41 4.49 -7.93
CA SER A 330 -5.47 4.08 -8.98
C SER A 330 -4.53 5.22 -9.40
N GLU A 331 -5.07 6.43 -9.58
CA GLU A 331 -4.28 7.65 -9.83
C GLU A 331 -3.33 7.95 -8.68
N LYS A 332 -3.83 7.88 -7.44
CA LYS A 332 -3.03 8.15 -6.23
C LYS A 332 -1.85 7.19 -6.06
N ILE A 333 -1.99 5.93 -6.45
CA ILE A 333 -0.94 4.91 -6.31
C ILE A 333 -0.10 4.74 -7.57
N GLY A 334 -0.33 5.54 -8.60
CA GLY A 334 0.46 5.59 -9.83
C GLY A 334 0.15 4.47 -10.85
N THR A 335 -0.89 3.63 -10.62
CA THR A 335 -1.19 2.49 -11.50
C THR A 335 -2.17 2.82 -12.64
N TYR A 336 -2.75 4.02 -12.65
CA TYR A 336 -3.80 4.37 -13.60
C TYR A 336 -3.30 4.37 -15.06
N GLU A 337 -2.21 5.08 -15.34
CA GLU A 337 -1.70 5.25 -16.70
C GLU A 337 -1.33 3.91 -17.35
N THR A 338 -0.71 3.02 -16.59
CA THR A 338 -0.40 1.66 -17.05
C THR A 338 -1.68 0.84 -17.25
N SER A 339 -2.66 0.95 -16.34
CA SER A 339 -3.91 0.20 -16.40
C SER A 339 -4.76 0.51 -17.62
N ILE A 340 -4.72 1.75 -18.16
CA ILE A 340 -5.51 2.16 -19.32
C ILE A 340 -4.84 1.87 -20.67
N LEU A 341 -3.63 1.31 -20.69
CA LEU A 341 -2.99 0.89 -21.94
C LEU A 341 -3.88 -0.11 -22.70
N PRO A 342 -3.97 -0.01 -24.05
CA PRO A 342 -4.95 -0.74 -24.86
C PRO A 342 -4.54 -2.20 -25.14
N TYR A 343 -4.17 -2.94 -24.10
CA TYR A 343 -3.85 -4.36 -24.19
C TYR A 343 -4.89 -5.16 -23.41
N GLU A 344 -5.54 -6.10 -24.10
CA GLU A 344 -6.69 -6.84 -23.59
C GLU A 344 -6.28 -8.04 -22.73
N ASP A 345 -7.05 -8.28 -21.66
CA ASP A 345 -6.93 -9.46 -20.80
C ASP A 345 -7.64 -10.70 -21.41
N CYS A 346 -7.29 -11.89 -20.95
CA CYS A 346 -7.88 -13.15 -21.44
C CYS A 346 -9.40 -13.21 -21.27
N CYS A 347 -9.95 -12.57 -20.25
CA CYS A 347 -11.39 -12.56 -19.98
C CYS A 347 -12.24 -11.82 -21.03
N THR A 348 -11.63 -10.98 -21.87
CA THR A 348 -12.34 -10.19 -22.89
C THR A 348 -12.42 -10.86 -24.26
N ILE A 349 -11.64 -11.92 -24.48
CA ILE A 349 -11.47 -12.54 -25.80
C ILE A 349 -12.71 -13.33 -26.25
N PHE A 350 -13.32 -14.09 -25.36
CA PHE A 350 -14.47 -14.96 -25.64
C PHE A 350 -15.71 -14.52 -24.86
N VAL A 351 -16.06 -13.22 -24.99
CA VAL A 351 -17.25 -12.68 -24.30
C VAL A 351 -18.50 -13.03 -25.09
N ALA A 352 -19.48 -13.60 -24.40
CA ALA A 352 -20.81 -13.82 -24.98
C ALA A 352 -21.50 -12.49 -25.30
N LYS A 353 -22.30 -12.45 -26.39
CA LYS A 353 -23.16 -11.26 -26.68
C LYS A 353 -24.14 -10.97 -25.55
N HIS A 354 -24.62 -12.02 -24.88
CA HIS A 354 -25.56 -11.94 -23.79
C HIS A 354 -25.10 -12.84 -22.63
N PRO A 355 -24.14 -12.38 -21.81
CA PRO A 355 -23.65 -13.16 -20.67
C PRO A 355 -24.75 -13.31 -19.61
N VAL A 356 -24.79 -14.46 -18.94
CA VAL A 356 -25.72 -14.68 -17.85
C VAL A 356 -25.37 -13.76 -16.66
N THR A 357 -26.37 -12.99 -16.22
CA THR A 357 -26.22 -12.06 -15.08
C THR A 357 -26.77 -12.63 -13.77
N LYS A 358 -27.61 -13.67 -13.86
CA LYS A 358 -28.19 -14.40 -12.72
C LYS A 358 -27.96 -15.90 -12.86
N PRO A 359 -26.71 -16.37 -12.79
CA PRO A 359 -26.40 -17.78 -12.97
C PRO A 359 -27.04 -18.61 -11.85
N ASN A 360 -27.60 -19.77 -12.21
CA ASN A 360 -27.99 -20.79 -11.26
C ASN A 360 -26.80 -21.73 -11.05
N LEU A 361 -26.33 -21.86 -9.81
CA LEU A 361 -25.14 -22.64 -9.48
C LEU A 361 -25.24 -24.12 -9.94
N ASN A 362 -26.42 -24.74 -9.80
CA ASN A 362 -26.61 -26.13 -10.23
C ASN A 362 -26.52 -26.27 -11.76
N VAL A 363 -26.98 -25.27 -12.51
CA VAL A 363 -26.85 -25.23 -13.98
C VAL A 363 -25.39 -25.07 -14.38
N ILE A 364 -24.67 -24.14 -13.74
CA ILE A 364 -23.22 -23.94 -13.96
C ILE A 364 -22.45 -25.23 -13.70
N LYS A 365 -22.68 -25.91 -12.57
CA LYS A 365 -22.04 -27.20 -12.24
C LYS A 365 -22.34 -28.28 -13.27
N LYS A 366 -23.58 -28.38 -13.75
CA LYS A 366 -23.95 -29.30 -14.80
C LYS A 366 -23.25 -29.00 -16.15
N SER A 367 -23.03 -27.72 -16.43
CA SER A 367 -22.25 -27.33 -17.63
C SER A 367 -20.77 -27.67 -17.47
N GLU A 368 -20.20 -27.56 -16.27
CA GLU A 368 -18.82 -27.98 -15.96
C GLU A 368 -18.64 -29.51 -16.11
N GLU A 369 -19.68 -30.34 -15.87
CA GLU A 369 -19.58 -31.81 -16.09
C GLU A 369 -19.20 -32.17 -17.52
N LYS A 370 -19.47 -31.29 -18.52
CA LYS A 370 -19.06 -31.50 -19.92
C LYS A 370 -17.55 -31.39 -20.13
N LEU A 371 -16.83 -30.87 -19.16
CA LEU A 371 -15.37 -30.75 -19.18
C LEU A 371 -14.67 -31.89 -18.45
N ALA A 372 -15.40 -32.79 -17.80
CA ALA A 372 -14.88 -33.81 -16.88
C ALA A 372 -13.84 -34.74 -17.54
N ASP A 373 -13.89 -34.92 -18.86
CA ASP A 373 -12.96 -35.75 -19.63
C ASP A 373 -11.59 -35.11 -19.89
N VAL A 374 -11.44 -33.80 -19.70
CA VAL A 374 -10.21 -33.06 -20.09
C VAL A 374 -9.71 -32.06 -19.04
N ILE A 375 -10.59 -31.60 -18.14
CA ILE A 375 -10.29 -30.42 -17.34
C ILE A 375 -9.18 -30.64 -16.31
N ASP A 376 -9.11 -31.80 -15.69
CA ASP A 376 -8.11 -32.10 -14.67
C ASP A 376 -6.71 -32.11 -15.31
N ASP A 377 -6.55 -32.78 -16.48
CA ASP A 377 -5.29 -32.78 -17.23
C ASP A 377 -4.88 -31.37 -17.68
N LEU A 378 -5.83 -30.57 -18.15
CA LEU A 378 -5.58 -29.17 -18.56
C LEU A 378 -5.20 -28.26 -17.38
N MET A 379 -5.79 -28.46 -16.23
CA MET A 379 -5.42 -27.74 -15.02
C MET A 379 -4.02 -28.13 -14.54
N ASP A 380 -3.72 -29.44 -14.51
CA ASP A 380 -2.40 -29.94 -14.14
C ASP A 380 -1.31 -29.44 -15.09
N GLN A 381 -1.60 -29.38 -16.40
CA GLN A 381 -0.72 -28.79 -17.39
C GLN A 381 -0.49 -27.30 -17.14
N ALA A 382 -1.57 -26.53 -16.92
CA ALA A 382 -1.48 -25.09 -16.67
C ALA A 382 -0.68 -24.75 -15.39
N ILE A 383 -0.88 -25.54 -14.33
CA ILE A 383 -0.13 -25.43 -13.09
C ILE A 383 1.34 -25.84 -13.29
N GLY A 384 1.58 -26.99 -13.95
CA GLY A 384 2.93 -27.51 -14.15
C GLY A 384 3.81 -26.70 -15.10
N THR A 385 3.21 -25.82 -15.93
CA THR A 385 3.92 -24.94 -16.87
C THR A 385 3.91 -23.47 -16.48
N VAL A 386 3.53 -23.15 -15.23
CA VAL A 386 3.51 -21.78 -14.73
C VAL A 386 4.89 -21.13 -14.82
N GLU A 387 4.91 -19.87 -15.25
CA GLU A 387 6.09 -19.01 -15.18
C GLU A 387 5.97 -18.12 -13.95
N THR A 388 6.91 -18.20 -13.02
CA THR A 388 6.93 -17.32 -11.84
C THR A 388 7.97 -16.23 -12.03
N ILE A 389 7.51 -14.99 -12.01
CA ILE A 389 8.34 -13.78 -12.14
C ILE A 389 8.44 -13.13 -10.77
N HIS A 390 9.66 -12.94 -10.26
CA HIS A 390 9.89 -12.14 -9.07
C HIS A 390 9.92 -10.66 -9.47
N VAL A 391 9.01 -9.87 -8.90
CA VAL A 391 8.83 -8.45 -9.24
C VAL A 391 9.13 -7.60 -8.03
N GLU A 392 9.96 -6.58 -8.21
CA GLU A 392 10.39 -5.65 -7.17
C GLU A 392 10.57 -4.24 -7.77
N ALA A 393 10.18 -3.18 -7.01
CA ALA A 393 10.31 -1.76 -7.39
C ALA A 393 11.73 -1.23 -7.24
#